data_5130c716b7e5a52fcc6b92b1b78bce83
#
_entry.id   5130c716b7e5a52fcc6b92b1b78bce83
#
_cell.length_a   1.000
_cell.length_b   1.000
_cell.length_c   1.000
_cell.angle_alpha   90.00
_cell.angle_beta   90.00
_cell.angle_gamma   90.00
#
_symmetry.space_group_name_H-M   'P 1'
#
loop_
_entity.id
_entity.type
_entity.pdbx_description
1 polymer ?
#
loop_
_entity_poly.entity_id
_entity_poly.type
_entity_poly.pdbx_seq_one_letter_code
_entity_poly.pdbx_strand_id
1 'polypeptide(L)'
;MEENAPMTMKDIAREFGISVATVSRALKNSPRISEERRKAIQQYAREHNFYPNAIGEALRHSRVMPQRLIGVIVPEFTHYYFSSILTGIEETARARGYQIMVALSGEQYEREAQICENFHRYKVCGVIVSQAKDTKNYDHYQKLIDAGIPMVFYDRICTGVNASRVVVDDYLGAMNAVTYLIESGCKRIAFYGGPMQLEISKNRFNGYKDALLKHGIQIDESIVTLCDNRRMAEDITPKLMTLDNPPDGYFAVNDDTAIGILYTLKHAGKRVPEDVQICGFTNGQRAVACDPMLTTVEQRGHRVGEEAATILMDKVEGLSPFEKIEKRVVRTRLVVRGTTK
;
A
#
# COMPACT_ATOMS: atom_id res chain seq x y z
N MET A 1 47.01 -1.58 10.33
CA MET A 1 45.85 -2.35 9.85
C MET A 1 45.43 -1.69 8.56
N GLU A 2 45.84 -2.25 7.42
CA GLU A 2 45.38 -1.76 6.12
C GLU A 2 43.88 -1.98 6.02
N GLU A 3 43.10 -0.93 5.84
CA GLU A 3 41.69 -1.00 5.53
C GLU A 3 41.52 -1.81 4.23
N ASN A 4 40.84 -2.95 4.32
CA ASN A 4 40.44 -3.80 3.20
C ASN A 4 39.47 -3.01 2.29
N ALA A 5 40.02 -2.23 1.37
CA ALA A 5 39.21 -1.60 0.35
C ALA A 5 38.51 -2.68 -0.47
N PRO A 6 37.22 -2.54 -0.75
CA PRO A 6 36.49 -3.55 -1.51
C PRO A 6 37.09 -3.73 -2.90
N MET A 7 37.27 -4.99 -3.32
CA MET A 7 37.84 -5.37 -4.61
C MET A 7 37.12 -4.69 -5.77
N THR A 8 37.85 -4.26 -6.76
CA THR A 8 37.30 -3.60 -7.96
C THR A 8 37.56 -4.41 -9.23
N MET A 9 36.85 -4.10 -10.33
CA MET A 9 37.11 -4.70 -11.63
C MET A 9 38.55 -4.42 -12.12
N LYS A 10 39.16 -3.32 -11.66
CA LYS A 10 40.56 -3.00 -11.99
C LYS A 10 41.54 -3.94 -11.31
N ASP A 11 41.25 -4.37 -10.10
CA ASP A 11 42.09 -5.30 -9.34
C ASP A 11 42.03 -6.69 -9.98
N ILE A 12 40.86 -7.17 -10.37
CA ILE A 12 40.69 -8.40 -11.13
C ILE A 12 41.43 -8.32 -12.50
N ALA A 13 41.31 -7.19 -13.17
CA ALA A 13 42.03 -6.95 -14.44
C ALA A 13 43.55 -7.03 -14.28
N ARG A 14 44.08 -6.48 -13.18
CA ARG A 14 45.49 -6.54 -12.81
C ARG A 14 45.96 -7.94 -12.53
N GLU A 15 45.20 -8.71 -11.75
CA GLU A 15 45.49 -10.09 -11.39
C GLU A 15 45.63 -10.99 -12.61
N PHE A 16 44.66 -10.88 -13.54
CA PHE A 16 44.62 -11.72 -14.75
C PHE A 16 45.42 -11.13 -15.94
N GLY A 17 46.11 -9.97 -15.79
CA GLY A 17 46.83 -9.32 -16.87
C GLY A 17 45.95 -8.96 -18.07
N ILE A 18 44.72 -8.53 -17.87
CA ILE A 18 43.71 -8.27 -18.92
C ILE A 18 43.08 -6.88 -18.75
N SER A 19 42.35 -6.44 -19.78
CA SER A 19 41.62 -5.18 -19.69
C SER A 19 40.34 -5.34 -18.79
N VAL A 20 39.92 -4.25 -18.15
CA VAL A 20 38.67 -4.15 -17.41
C VAL A 20 37.46 -4.55 -18.28
N ALA A 21 37.53 -4.23 -19.59
CA ALA A 21 36.48 -4.64 -20.55
C ALA A 21 36.44 -6.16 -20.73
N THR A 22 37.58 -6.84 -20.65
CA THR A 22 37.65 -8.32 -20.72
C THR A 22 37.08 -8.95 -19.45
N VAL A 23 37.39 -8.41 -18.27
CA VAL A 23 36.78 -8.81 -16.98
C VAL A 23 35.26 -8.67 -17.04
N SER A 24 34.77 -7.51 -17.46
CA SER A 24 33.32 -7.25 -17.58
C SER A 24 32.63 -8.26 -18.52
N ARG A 25 33.24 -8.60 -19.66
CA ARG A 25 32.71 -9.59 -20.59
C ARG A 25 32.71 -11.00 -19.99
N ALA A 26 33.74 -11.36 -19.26
CA ALA A 26 33.84 -12.66 -18.59
C ALA A 26 32.76 -12.83 -17.52
N LEU A 27 32.53 -11.81 -16.69
CA LEU A 27 31.50 -11.80 -15.65
C LEU A 27 30.08 -11.87 -16.24
N LYS A 28 29.88 -11.39 -17.47
CA LYS A 28 28.60 -11.43 -18.22
C LYS A 28 28.40 -12.65 -19.10
N ASN A 29 29.17 -13.69 -18.92
CA ASN A 29 29.10 -14.92 -19.75
C ASN A 29 29.24 -14.69 -21.26
N SER A 30 29.97 -13.65 -21.70
CA SER A 30 30.15 -13.37 -23.11
C SER A 30 30.86 -14.52 -23.84
N PRO A 31 30.34 -15.01 -24.99
CA PRO A 31 30.96 -16.08 -25.79
C PRO A 31 32.27 -15.64 -26.43
N ARG A 32 32.62 -14.33 -26.37
CA ARG A 32 33.91 -13.80 -26.89
C ARG A 32 35.08 -14.09 -25.96
N ILE A 33 34.86 -14.68 -24.80
CA ILE A 33 35.88 -15.11 -23.82
C ILE A 33 35.83 -16.64 -23.76
N SER A 34 36.99 -17.29 -23.83
CA SER A 34 37.06 -18.75 -23.71
C SER A 34 36.43 -19.24 -22.40
N GLU A 35 35.82 -20.40 -22.44
CA GLU A 35 35.10 -20.93 -21.28
C GLU A 35 35.99 -21.10 -20.06
N GLU A 36 37.20 -21.62 -20.27
CA GLU A 36 38.20 -21.78 -19.20
C GLU A 36 38.53 -20.46 -18.53
N ARG A 37 38.85 -19.45 -19.33
CA ARG A 37 39.22 -18.10 -18.80
C ARG A 37 38.05 -17.40 -18.13
N ARG A 38 36.85 -17.60 -18.67
CA ARG A 38 35.62 -17.07 -18.08
C ARG A 38 35.35 -17.67 -16.71
N LYS A 39 35.44 -19.01 -16.58
CA LYS A 39 35.27 -19.70 -15.30
C LYS A 39 36.29 -19.28 -14.26
N ALA A 40 37.57 -19.15 -14.64
CA ALA A 40 38.63 -18.69 -13.73
C ALA A 40 38.35 -17.28 -13.18
N ILE A 41 37.99 -16.33 -14.05
CA ILE A 41 37.67 -14.94 -13.62
C ILE A 41 36.42 -14.91 -12.71
N GLN A 42 35.39 -15.68 -13.03
CA GLN A 42 34.16 -15.74 -12.22
C GLN A 42 34.39 -16.41 -10.88
N GLN A 43 35.25 -17.43 -10.81
CA GLN A 43 35.63 -18.08 -9.57
C GLN A 43 36.42 -17.13 -8.68
N TYR A 44 37.45 -16.46 -9.22
CA TYR A 44 38.23 -15.47 -8.50
C TYR A 44 37.37 -14.33 -7.95
N ALA A 45 36.43 -13.80 -8.74
CA ALA A 45 35.50 -12.79 -8.31
C ALA A 45 34.63 -13.25 -7.12
N ARG A 46 34.12 -14.50 -7.15
CA ARG A 46 33.34 -15.09 -6.05
C ARG A 46 34.17 -15.29 -4.78
N GLU A 47 35.40 -15.81 -4.92
CA GLU A 47 36.31 -16.07 -3.78
C GLU A 47 36.66 -14.76 -3.04
N HIS A 48 36.69 -13.64 -3.77
CA HIS A 48 37.00 -12.33 -3.20
C HIS A 48 35.74 -11.48 -2.96
N ASN A 49 34.54 -12.09 -2.92
CA ASN A 49 33.25 -11.41 -2.72
C ASN A 49 33.03 -10.19 -3.64
N PHE A 50 33.60 -10.24 -4.85
CA PHE A 50 33.38 -9.21 -5.84
C PHE A 50 32.07 -9.44 -6.60
N TYR A 51 31.14 -8.52 -6.47
CA TYR A 51 29.92 -8.46 -7.26
C TYR A 51 29.94 -7.18 -8.11
N PRO A 52 29.72 -7.31 -9.45
CA PRO A 52 29.59 -6.12 -10.28
C PRO A 52 28.51 -5.18 -9.72
N ASN A 53 28.82 -3.90 -9.62
CA ASN A 53 27.84 -2.91 -9.17
C ASN A 53 26.73 -2.78 -10.22
N ALA A 54 25.59 -3.42 -9.99
CA ALA A 54 24.45 -3.41 -10.88
C ALA A 54 23.96 -1.97 -11.19
N ILE A 55 24.03 -1.07 -10.21
CA ILE A 55 23.70 0.35 -10.37
C ILE A 55 24.70 1.03 -11.30
N GLY A 56 26.01 0.82 -11.10
CA GLY A 56 27.05 1.37 -11.96
C GLY A 56 27.04 0.78 -13.38
N GLU A 57 26.56 -0.43 -13.56
CA GLU A 57 26.37 -1.05 -14.89
C GLU A 57 25.11 -0.50 -15.59
N ALA A 58 24.02 -0.36 -14.89
CA ALA A 58 22.80 0.26 -15.42
C ALA A 58 23.04 1.71 -15.89
N LEU A 59 23.84 2.47 -15.16
CA LEU A 59 24.24 3.84 -15.55
C LEU A 59 25.11 3.89 -16.80
N ARG A 60 25.94 2.86 -17.05
CA ARG A 60 26.82 2.80 -18.25
C ARG A 60 26.12 2.25 -19.50
N HIS A 61 25.05 1.50 -19.33
CA HIS A 61 24.36 0.80 -20.42
C HIS A 61 22.93 1.28 -20.62
N SER A 62 22.62 2.53 -20.25
CA SER A 62 21.27 3.14 -20.29
C SER A 62 20.57 3.14 -21.67
N ARG A 63 21.15 2.49 -22.69
CA ARG A 63 20.55 2.30 -24.00
C ARG A 63 20.07 0.88 -24.31
N VAL A 64 20.31 -0.13 -23.43
CA VAL A 64 20.12 -1.55 -23.83
C VAL A 64 19.24 -2.37 -22.90
N MET A 65 19.07 -2.00 -21.60
CA MET A 65 18.07 -2.66 -20.74
C MET A 65 17.43 -1.62 -19.80
N PRO A 66 16.11 -1.48 -19.81
CA PRO A 66 15.42 -0.70 -18.80
C PRO A 66 15.72 -1.30 -17.42
N GLN A 67 16.03 -0.45 -16.47
CA GLN A 67 16.21 -0.89 -15.09
C GLN A 67 14.89 -1.50 -14.60
N ARG A 68 14.90 -2.80 -14.28
CA ARG A 68 13.68 -3.52 -13.82
C ARG A 68 13.44 -3.27 -12.32
N LEU A 69 13.41 -2.00 -11.93
CA LEU A 69 13.21 -1.56 -10.57
C LEU A 69 11.97 -0.66 -10.49
N ILE A 70 10.97 -1.07 -9.72
CA ILE A 70 9.72 -0.34 -9.46
C ILE A 70 9.83 0.35 -8.11
N GLY A 71 9.51 1.65 -8.04
CA GLY A 71 9.34 2.37 -6.79
C GLY A 71 7.94 2.12 -6.20
N VAL A 72 7.87 1.84 -4.89
CA VAL A 72 6.60 1.69 -4.17
C VAL A 72 6.60 2.64 -2.98
N ILE A 73 5.66 3.58 -2.96
CA ILE A 73 5.47 4.50 -1.82
C ILE A 73 4.29 4.01 -0.98
N VAL A 74 4.59 3.75 0.30
CA VAL A 74 3.62 3.29 1.29
C VAL A 74 3.51 4.34 2.38
N PRO A 75 2.30 4.72 2.83
CA PRO A 75 2.14 5.68 3.92
C PRO A 75 2.73 5.19 5.24
N GLU A 76 2.43 3.93 5.61
CA GLU A 76 2.88 3.29 6.86
C GLU A 76 2.83 1.75 6.75
N PHE A 77 3.53 1.05 7.66
CA PHE A 77 3.51 -0.43 7.71
C PHE A 77 2.63 -1.00 8.84
N THR A 78 2.04 -0.16 9.66
CA THR A 78 1.28 -0.59 10.85
C THR A 78 -0.03 -1.28 10.51
N HIS A 79 -0.65 -0.92 9.39
CA HIS A 79 -1.89 -1.52 8.93
C HIS A 79 -1.66 -2.73 8.02
N TYR A 80 -2.28 -3.85 8.36
CA TYR A 80 -2.25 -5.10 7.57
C TYR A 80 -2.59 -4.88 6.09
N TYR A 81 -3.47 -3.94 5.78
CA TYR A 81 -3.89 -3.65 4.42
C TYR A 81 -2.71 -3.31 3.51
N PHE A 82 -1.82 -2.42 3.95
CA PHE A 82 -0.65 -2.02 3.15
C PHE A 82 0.35 -3.16 2.98
N SER A 83 0.57 -3.97 4.01
CA SER A 83 1.45 -5.15 3.88
C SER A 83 0.88 -6.18 2.91
N SER A 84 -0.44 -6.39 2.91
CA SER A 84 -1.13 -7.27 1.96
C SER A 84 -1.03 -6.76 0.52
N ILE A 85 -1.18 -5.44 0.30
CA ILE A 85 -0.98 -4.82 -1.02
C ILE A 85 0.47 -5.00 -1.50
N LEU A 86 1.43 -4.73 -0.61
CA LEU A 86 2.84 -4.86 -0.92
C LEU A 86 3.22 -6.29 -1.32
N THR A 87 2.64 -7.30 -0.66
CA THR A 87 2.81 -8.70 -1.07
C THR A 87 2.31 -8.94 -2.49
N GLY A 88 1.10 -8.46 -2.84
CA GLY A 88 0.57 -8.59 -4.20
C GLY A 88 1.42 -7.87 -5.25
N ILE A 89 1.96 -6.68 -4.92
CA ILE A 89 2.88 -5.95 -5.80
C ILE A 89 4.18 -6.75 -6.00
N GLU A 90 4.79 -7.24 -4.90
CA GLU A 90 6.06 -7.97 -4.96
C GLU A 90 5.94 -9.26 -5.77
N GLU A 91 4.95 -10.09 -5.49
CA GLU A 91 4.75 -11.36 -6.18
C GLU A 91 4.54 -11.16 -7.69
N THR A 92 3.73 -10.15 -8.06
CA THR A 92 3.45 -9.82 -9.46
C THR A 92 4.70 -9.26 -10.16
N ALA A 93 5.44 -8.37 -9.49
CA ALA A 93 6.68 -7.80 -10.01
C ALA A 93 7.76 -8.88 -10.20
N ARG A 94 7.96 -9.74 -9.21
CA ARG A 94 8.92 -10.83 -9.23
C ARG A 94 8.61 -11.84 -10.33
N ALA A 95 7.34 -12.18 -10.54
CA ALA A 95 6.93 -13.10 -11.61
C ALA A 95 7.27 -12.58 -13.02
N ARG A 96 7.34 -11.23 -13.18
CA ARG A 96 7.74 -10.58 -14.45
C ARG A 96 9.22 -10.14 -14.47
N GLY A 97 10.02 -10.54 -13.45
CA GLY A 97 11.45 -10.28 -13.37
C GLY A 97 11.81 -8.83 -12.95
N TYR A 98 10.90 -8.15 -12.25
CA TYR A 98 11.11 -6.84 -11.64
C TYR A 98 11.47 -6.98 -10.16
N GLN A 99 12.20 -6.00 -9.65
CA GLN A 99 12.42 -5.78 -8.23
C GLN A 99 11.65 -4.55 -7.76
N ILE A 100 11.30 -4.51 -6.49
CA ILE A 100 10.65 -3.36 -5.88
C ILE A 100 11.58 -2.64 -4.91
N MET A 101 11.51 -1.32 -4.89
CA MET A 101 12.12 -0.45 -3.88
C MET A 101 11.00 0.20 -3.09
N VAL A 102 10.87 -0.17 -1.83
CA VAL A 102 9.80 0.33 -0.96
C VAL A 102 10.30 1.51 -0.14
N ALA A 103 9.53 2.59 -0.11
CA ALA A 103 9.80 3.76 0.72
C ALA A 103 8.54 4.20 1.49
N LEU A 104 8.75 4.66 2.72
CA LEU A 104 7.69 5.14 3.62
C LEU A 104 7.59 6.65 3.60
N SER A 105 6.41 7.20 3.26
CA SER A 105 6.15 8.63 3.38
C SER A 105 5.91 9.07 4.82
N GLY A 106 5.47 8.16 5.70
CA GLY A 106 5.15 8.49 7.09
C GLY A 106 4.01 9.49 7.20
N GLU A 107 3.10 9.51 6.22
CA GLU A 107 1.97 10.44 6.11
C GLU A 107 2.39 11.91 5.93
N GLN A 108 3.64 12.19 5.48
CA GLN A 108 4.23 13.52 5.36
C GLN A 108 4.49 13.87 3.90
N TYR A 109 3.97 15.01 3.44
CA TYR A 109 4.15 15.52 2.09
C TYR A 109 5.63 15.71 1.71
N GLU A 110 6.42 16.37 2.57
CA GLU A 110 7.83 16.66 2.29
C GLU A 110 8.63 15.37 2.08
N ARG A 111 8.32 14.36 2.89
CA ARG A 111 8.97 13.06 2.79
C ARG A 111 8.54 12.31 1.53
N GLU A 112 7.27 12.37 1.18
CA GLU A 112 6.74 11.80 -0.07
C GLU A 112 7.38 12.45 -1.29
N ALA A 113 7.49 13.79 -1.30
CA ALA A 113 8.16 14.54 -2.38
C ALA A 113 9.64 14.17 -2.51
N GLN A 114 10.36 14.04 -1.39
CA GLN A 114 11.76 13.60 -1.37
C GLN A 114 11.93 12.17 -1.91
N ILE A 115 10.99 11.26 -1.59
CA ILE A 115 11.00 9.89 -2.12
C ILE A 115 10.83 9.91 -3.65
N CYS A 116 9.89 10.71 -4.16
CA CYS A 116 9.69 10.86 -5.61
C CYS A 116 10.96 11.37 -6.31
N GLU A 117 11.66 12.36 -5.73
CA GLU A 117 12.93 12.84 -6.25
C GLU A 117 14.01 11.74 -6.26
N ASN A 118 14.09 10.95 -5.18
CA ASN A 118 15.03 9.84 -5.09
C ASN A 118 14.72 8.76 -6.13
N PHE A 119 13.46 8.41 -6.33
CA PHE A 119 13.05 7.45 -7.36
C PHE A 119 13.40 7.93 -8.77
N HIS A 120 13.24 9.22 -9.04
CA HIS A 120 13.73 9.82 -10.29
C HIS A 120 15.25 9.65 -10.46
N ARG A 121 16.03 9.97 -9.41
CA ARG A 121 17.50 9.82 -9.40
C ARG A 121 17.94 8.36 -9.56
N TYR A 122 17.23 7.42 -8.93
CA TYR A 122 17.51 5.99 -9.05
C TYR A 122 17.02 5.39 -10.38
N LYS A 123 16.35 6.18 -11.22
CA LYS A 123 15.80 5.76 -12.52
C LYS A 123 14.90 4.53 -12.41
N VAL A 124 14.01 4.52 -11.43
CA VAL A 124 12.97 3.49 -11.39
C VAL A 124 12.15 3.53 -12.69
N CYS A 125 11.72 2.36 -13.17
CA CYS A 125 10.98 2.28 -14.43
C CYS A 125 9.49 2.62 -14.28
N GLY A 126 8.99 2.74 -13.05
CA GLY A 126 7.63 3.13 -12.74
C GLY A 126 7.41 3.24 -11.23
N VAL A 127 6.32 3.89 -10.83
CA VAL A 127 5.99 4.14 -9.41
C VAL A 127 4.57 3.70 -9.09
N ILE A 128 4.42 2.96 -7.99
CA ILE A 128 3.13 2.62 -7.38
C ILE A 128 3.04 3.38 -6.05
N VAL A 129 1.98 4.16 -5.83
CA VAL A 129 1.91 5.08 -4.69
C VAL A 129 0.52 5.13 -4.06
N SER A 130 0.48 5.12 -2.72
CA SER A 130 -0.65 5.58 -1.92
C SER A 130 -0.29 6.93 -1.32
N GLN A 131 -1.10 7.95 -1.63
CA GLN A 131 -0.85 9.33 -1.25
C GLN A 131 -0.84 9.51 0.27
N ALA A 132 0.07 10.33 0.79
CA ALA A 132 0.08 10.72 2.20
C ALA A 132 -1.15 11.59 2.55
N LYS A 133 -1.61 11.52 3.82
CA LYS A 133 -2.83 12.23 4.27
C LYS A 133 -2.71 13.75 4.16
N ASP A 134 -1.53 14.30 4.34
CA ASP A 134 -1.30 15.75 4.34
C ASP A 134 -0.88 16.31 2.98
N THR A 135 -0.77 15.47 1.94
CA THR A 135 -0.40 15.88 0.58
C THR A 135 -1.46 16.80 -0.02
N LYS A 136 -1.08 18.05 -0.30
CA LYS A 136 -1.92 19.10 -0.88
C LYS A 136 -1.42 19.59 -2.23
N ASN A 137 -0.12 19.44 -2.49
CA ASN A 137 0.55 19.80 -3.75
C ASN A 137 0.97 18.51 -4.47
N TYR A 138 0.82 18.47 -5.78
CA TYR A 138 1.04 17.28 -6.61
C TYR A 138 2.20 17.42 -7.59
N ASP A 139 2.99 18.50 -7.49
CA ASP A 139 4.10 18.79 -8.41
C ASP A 139 5.15 17.67 -8.44
N HIS A 140 5.39 17.02 -7.31
CA HIS A 140 6.34 15.92 -7.21
C HIS A 140 5.91 14.69 -8.02
N TYR A 141 4.60 14.42 -8.12
CA TYR A 141 4.06 13.38 -8.99
C TYR A 141 4.11 13.79 -10.45
N GLN A 142 3.73 15.04 -10.75
CA GLN A 142 3.74 15.57 -12.12
C GLN A 142 5.16 15.52 -12.71
N LYS A 143 6.19 15.87 -11.94
CA LYS A 143 7.61 15.78 -12.35
C LYS A 143 8.01 14.38 -12.78
N LEU A 144 7.53 13.33 -12.12
CA LEU A 144 7.80 11.94 -12.51
C LEU A 144 7.11 11.60 -13.83
N ILE A 145 5.85 12.00 -13.98
CA ILE A 145 5.07 11.77 -15.20
C ILE A 145 5.70 12.50 -16.39
N ASP A 146 6.10 13.78 -16.23
CA ASP A 146 6.76 14.58 -17.25
C ASP A 146 8.13 13.99 -17.65
N ALA A 147 8.79 13.31 -16.72
CA ALA A 147 10.02 12.54 -16.98
C ALA A 147 9.79 11.20 -17.69
N GLY A 148 8.55 10.86 -18.04
CA GLY A 148 8.19 9.61 -18.70
C GLY A 148 8.13 8.39 -17.77
N ILE A 149 8.02 8.59 -16.46
CA ILE A 149 7.90 7.51 -15.48
C ILE A 149 6.42 7.25 -15.21
N PRO A 150 5.86 6.09 -15.64
CA PRO A 150 4.47 5.76 -15.42
C PRO A 150 4.17 5.61 -13.92
N MET A 151 2.98 6.06 -13.53
CA MET A 151 2.52 6.00 -12.14
C MET A 151 1.17 5.30 -12.04
N VAL A 152 0.99 4.57 -10.92
CA VAL A 152 -0.29 3.96 -10.54
C VAL A 152 -0.57 4.29 -9.08
N PHE A 153 -1.69 4.93 -8.81
CA PHE A 153 -2.16 5.15 -7.45
C PHE A 153 -2.94 3.94 -6.95
N TYR A 154 -2.81 3.65 -5.67
CA TYR A 154 -3.65 2.67 -4.99
C TYR A 154 -4.19 3.23 -3.67
N ASP A 155 -5.35 2.74 -3.23
CA ASP A 155 -6.03 3.15 -2.00
C ASP A 155 -6.32 4.65 -1.97
N ARG A 156 -5.36 5.47 -1.53
CA ARG A 156 -5.46 6.93 -1.55
C ARG A 156 -4.93 7.47 -2.85
N ILE A 157 -5.82 8.06 -3.62
CA ILE A 157 -5.55 8.50 -4.98
C ILE A 157 -5.40 10.01 -5.07
N CYS A 158 -4.49 10.45 -5.93
CA CYS A 158 -4.42 11.83 -6.37
C CYS A 158 -5.32 12.03 -7.60
N THR A 159 -6.19 13.04 -7.56
CA THR A 159 -7.02 13.44 -8.71
C THR A 159 -6.41 14.61 -9.49
N GLY A 160 -5.35 15.22 -8.96
CA GLY A 160 -4.67 16.37 -9.56
C GLY A 160 -3.68 16.03 -10.66
N VAL A 161 -3.38 14.74 -10.89
CA VAL A 161 -2.49 14.27 -11.97
C VAL A 161 -3.13 13.15 -12.78
N ASN A 162 -2.74 13.05 -14.05
CA ASN A 162 -3.25 12.04 -14.96
C ASN A 162 -2.46 10.73 -14.79
N ALA A 163 -2.91 9.88 -13.86
CA ALA A 163 -2.32 8.57 -13.62
C ALA A 163 -3.38 7.49 -13.40
N SER A 164 -3.02 6.25 -13.69
CA SER A 164 -3.88 5.08 -13.45
C SER A 164 -4.08 4.85 -11.96
N ARG A 165 -5.17 4.18 -11.58
CA ARG A 165 -5.53 3.98 -10.19
C ARG A 165 -6.25 2.66 -9.95
N VAL A 166 -5.94 2.05 -8.81
CA VAL A 166 -6.64 0.87 -8.29
C VAL A 166 -7.20 1.20 -6.92
N VAL A 167 -8.51 1.10 -6.79
CA VAL A 167 -9.26 1.42 -5.57
C VAL A 167 -10.14 0.23 -5.18
N VAL A 168 -10.62 0.22 -3.96
CA VAL A 168 -11.69 -0.68 -3.57
C VAL A 168 -13.04 0.04 -3.69
N ASP A 169 -14.12 -0.75 -3.63
CA ASP A 169 -15.48 -0.24 -3.61
C ASP A 169 -15.87 0.19 -2.19
N ASP A 170 -15.27 1.30 -1.74
CA ASP A 170 -15.45 1.83 -0.38
C ASP A 170 -16.90 2.18 -0.06
N TYR A 171 -17.62 2.76 -1.03
CA TYR A 171 -19.01 3.15 -0.87
C TYR A 171 -19.91 1.93 -0.63
N LEU A 172 -19.86 0.93 -1.52
CA LEU A 172 -20.68 -0.28 -1.37
C LEU A 172 -20.26 -1.11 -0.15
N GLY A 173 -18.96 -1.16 0.15
CA GLY A 173 -18.46 -1.82 1.36
C GLY A 173 -19.05 -1.22 2.62
N ALA A 174 -19.06 0.10 2.76
CA ALA A 174 -19.63 0.81 3.88
C ALA A 174 -21.18 0.67 3.91
N MET A 175 -21.82 0.83 2.76
CA MET A 175 -23.27 0.66 2.64
C MET A 175 -23.73 -0.74 3.10
N ASN A 176 -23.02 -1.79 2.66
CA ASN A 176 -23.34 -3.16 3.03
C ASN A 176 -23.10 -3.41 4.54
N ALA A 177 -22.02 -2.87 5.10
CA ALA A 177 -21.70 -3.00 6.53
C ALA A 177 -22.79 -2.36 7.41
N VAL A 178 -23.20 -1.14 7.07
CA VAL A 178 -24.19 -0.39 7.84
C VAL A 178 -25.59 -0.98 7.64
N THR A 179 -25.94 -1.38 6.42
CA THR A 179 -27.19 -2.10 6.15
C THR A 179 -27.29 -3.36 7.03
N TYR A 180 -26.19 -4.13 7.10
CA TYR A 180 -26.14 -5.33 7.92
C TYR A 180 -26.33 -5.03 9.42
N LEU A 181 -25.71 -3.97 9.95
CA LEU A 181 -25.92 -3.54 11.34
C LEU A 181 -27.40 -3.18 11.61
N ILE A 182 -28.05 -2.48 10.67
CA ILE A 182 -29.48 -2.14 10.78
C ILE A 182 -30.34 -3.41 10.77
N GLU A 183 -30.11 -4.30 9.81
CA GLU A 183 -30.85 -5.57 9.68
C GLU A 183 -30.62 -6.49 10.88
N SER A 184 -29.46 -6.39 11.55
CA SER A 184 -29.14 -7.07 12.80
C SER A 184 -29.75 -6.41 14.04
N GLY A 185 -30.57 -5.35 13.86
CA GLY A 185 -31.38 -4.72 14.90
C GLY A 185 -30.81 -3.43 15.49
N CYS A 186 -29.68 -2.90 14.99
CA CYS A 186 -29.16 -1.61 15.44
C CYS A 186 -30.05 -0.46 14.95
N LYS A 187 -30.33 0.50 15.85
CA LYS A 187 -31.18 1.67 15.60
C LYS A 187 -30.38 2.97 15.57
N ARG A 188 -29.27 3.02 16.27
CA ARG A 188 -28.43 4.21 16.39
C ARG A 188 -26.97 3.84 16.19
N ILE A 189 -26.48 4.00 14.96
CA ILE A 189 -25.15 3.54 14.55
C ILE A 189 -24.19 4.72 14.51
N ALA A 190 -23.14 4.68 15.34
CA ALA A 190 -22.07 5.67 15.31
C ALA A 190 -21.11 5.41 14.12
N PHE A 191 -20.66 6.51 13.50
CA PHE A 191 -19.65 6.49 12.45
C PHE A 191 -18.29 7.00 12.99
N TYR A 192 -17.27 6.15 12.89
CA TYR A 192 -15.88 6.51 13.22
C TYR A 192 -15.10 6.61 11.90
N GLY A 193 -14.89 7.83 11.41
CA GLY A 193 -14.39 8.16 10.09
C GLY A 193 -12.98 8.68 10.05
N GLY A 194 -12.34 8.59 8.89
CA GLY A 194 -11.07 9.24 8.59
C GLY A 194 -11.25 10.70 8.13
N PRO A 195 -10.13 11.40 7.84
CA PRO A 195 -10.15 12.77 7.36
C PRO A 195 -10.95 12.92 6.06
N MET A 196 -11.91 13.86 6.03
CA MET A 196 -12.86 14.02 4.93
C MET A 196 -12.25 14.61 3.64
N GLN A 197 -10.99 15.06 3.65
CA GLN A 197 -10.27 15.41 2.42
C GLN A 197 -9.93 14.19 1.56
N LEU A 198 -9.89 12.98 2.15
CA LEU A 198 -9.61 11.73 1.43
C LEU A 198 -10.86 11.17 0.77
N GLU A 199 -10.75 10.77 -0.50
CA GLU A 199 -11.86 10.16 -1.25
C GLU A 199 -12.39 8.88 -0.59
N ILE A 200 -11.52 8.06 -0.01
CA ILE A 200 -11.91 6.85 0.73
C ILE A 200 -12.82 7.18 1.92
N SER A 201 -12.51 8.26 2.66
CA SER A 201 -13.32 8.70 3.81
C SER A 201 -14.69 9.21 3.38
N LYS A 202 -14.74 10.02 2.31
CA LYS A 202 -16.00 10.50 1.73
C LYS A 202 -16.87 9.33 1.25
N ASN A 203 -16.28 8.38 0.53
CA ASN A 203 -17.01 7.23 0.00
C ASN A 203 -17.60 6.36 1.12
N ARG A 204 -16.81 6.05 2.17
CA ARG A 204 -17.32 5.29 3.33
C ARG A 204 -18.41 6.04 4.09
N PHE A 205 -18.22 7.36 4.29
CA PHE A 205 -19.26 8.19 4.90
C PHE A 205 -20.55 8.26 4.08
N ASN A 206 -20.43 8.42 2.75
CA ASN A 206 -21.61 8.41 1.88
C ASN A 206 -22.33 7.06 1.90
N GLY A 207 -21.59 5.93 1.90
CA GLY A 207 -22.16 4.61 2.06
C GLY A 207 -22.90 4.43 3.39
N TYR A 208 -22.32 4.91 4.49
CA TYR A 208 -22.97 4.94 5.81
C TYR A 208 -24.25 5.77 5.77
N LYS A 209 -24.17 7.00 5.28
CA LYS A 209 -25.31 7.92 5.18
C LYS A 209 -26.46 7.34 4.37
N ASP A 210 -26.15 6.83 3.18
CA ASP A 210 -27.19 6.33 2.28
C ASP A 210 -27.81 5.02 2.78
N ALA A 211 -27.07 4.18 3.51
CA ALA A 211 -27.62 3.02 4.20
C ALA A 211 -28.66 3.43 5.26
N LEU A 212 -28.34 4.43 6.10
CA LEU A 212 -29.29 4.96 7.10
C LEU A 212 -30.55 5.51 6.43
N LEU A 213 -30.38 6.40 5.44
CA LEU A 213 -31.49 7.05 4.73
C LEU A 213 -32.40 6.03 4.04
N LYS A 214 -31.83 5.01 3.40
CA LYS A 214 -32.59 3.92 2.75
C LYS A 214 -33.50 3.16 3.73
N HIS A 215 -33.10 3.09 5.01
CA HIS A 215 -33.87 2.44 6.05
C HIS A 215 -34.71 3.42 6.90
N GLY A 216 -34.84 4.68 6.46
CA GLY A 216 -35.62 5.70 7.16
C GLY A 216 -35.02 6.20 8.45
N ILE A 217 -33.73 5.97 8.68
CA ILE A 217 -32.99 6.45 9.87
C ILE A 217 -32.33 7.80 9.52
N GLN A 218 -32.60 8.81 10.33
CA GLN A 218 -31.97 10.12 10.18
C GLN A 218 -30.52 10.07 10.67
N ILE A 219 -29.66 10.85 10.00
CA ILE A 219 -28.26 10.99 10.41
C ILE A 219 -28.20 11.81 11.68
N ASP A 220 -27.51 11.29 12.67
CA ASP A 220 -27.21 11.99 13.91
C ASP A 220 -25.73 12.44 13.93
N GLU A 221 -25.52 13.72 13.63
CA GLU A 221 -24.17 14.30 13.56
C GLU A 221 -23.39 14.21 14.88
N SER A 222 -24.10 14.06 16.03
CA SER A 222 -23.47 13.96 17.35
C SER A 222 -22.66 12.67 17.57
N ILE A 223 -22.90 11.65 16.73
CA ILE A 223 -22.23 10.35 16.77
C ILE A 223 -21.41 10.07 15.50
N VAL A 224 -21.22 11.10 14.66
CA VAL A 224 -20.27 11.08 13.53
C VAL A 224 -18.95 11.69 14.00
N THR A 225 -17.89 10.90 14.04
CA THR A 225 -16.63 11.32 14.67
C THR A 225 -15.44 11.16 13.71
N LEU A 226 -14.47 12.08 13.80
CA LEU A 226 -13.15 11.90 13.21
C LEU A 226 -12.34 10.97 14.11
N CYS A 227 -12.21 9.72 13.72
CA CYS A 227 -11.54 8.67 14.48
C CYS A 227 -11.10 7.54 13.55
N ASP A 228 -9.82 7.48 13.22
CA ASP A 228 -9.28 6.51 12.27
C ASP A 228 -8.18 5.58 12.83
N ASN A 229 -8.02 5.59 14.16
CA ASN A 229 -7.06 4.72 14.84
C ASN A 229 -7.56 4.28 16.23
N ARG A 230 -6.91 3.24 16.76
CA ARG A 230 -7.27 2.61 18.02
C ARG A 230 -7.31 3.59 19.20
N ARG A 231 -6.25 4.40 19.36
CA ARG A 231 -6.12 5.31 20.49
C ARG A 231 -7.26 6.35 20.53
N MET A 232 -7.54 6.95 19.36
CA MET A 232 -8.67 7.88 19.27
C MET A 232 -10.00 7.20 19.61
N ALA A 233 -10.19 5.95 19.20
CA ALA A 233 -11.40 5.18 19.53
C ALA A 233 -11.52 4.94 21.03
N GLU A 234 -10.43 4.61 21.72
CA GLU A 234 -10.39 4.46 23.18
C GLU A 234 -10.71 5.77 23.93
N ASP A 235 -10.34 6.94 23.35
CA ASP A 235 -10.63 8.27 23.93
C ASP A 235 -12.07 8.75 23.64
N ILE A 236 -12.66 8.39 22.49
CA ILE A 236 -13.96 8.89 22.03
C ILE A 236 -15.12 8.00 22.50
N THR A 237 -14.94 6.68 22.46
CA THR A 237 -16.02 5.74 22.79
C THR A 237 -16.64 5.95 24.17
N PRO A 238 -15.87 6.22 25.26
CA PRO A 238 -16.46 6.48 26.56
C PRO A 238 -17.43 7.69 26.55
N LYS A 239 -17.13 8.73 25.76
CA LYS A 239 -17.95 9.93 25.63
C LYS A 239 -19.30 9.62 24.97
N LEU A 240 -19.31 8.80 23.92
CA LEU A 240 -20.56 8.40 23.27
C LEU A 240 -21.40 7.46 24.14
N MET A 241 -20.77 6.69 25.02
CA MET A 241 -21.46 5.83 25.97
C MET A 241 -22.20 6.61 27.08
N THR A 242 -21.82 7.86 27.35
CA THR A 242 -22.45 8.71 28.38
C THR A 242 -23.56 9.59 27.84
N LEU A 243 -23.90 9.50 26.54
CA LEU A 243 -25.05 10.19 25.98
C LEU A 243 -26.35 9.64 26.56
N ASP A 244 -27.40 10.45 26.64
CA ASP A 244 -28.72 10.03 27.11
C ASP A 244 -29.28 8.85 26.31
N ASN A 245 -28.95 8.81 25.01
CA ASN A 245 -29.26 7.69 24.12
C ASN A 245 -27.97 7.24 23.43
N PRO A 246 -27.18 6.34 24.05
CA PRO A 246 -25.92 5.90 23.48
C PRO A 246 -26.10 5.06 22.19
N PRO A 247 -25.10 4.99 21.28
CA PRO A 247 -25.15 4.12 20.11
C PRO A 247 -25.27 2.64 20.49
N ASP A 248 -26.08 1.90 19.76
CA ASP A 248 -26.23 0.42 19.84
C ASP A 248 -25.47 -0.29 18.72
N GLY A 249 -24.91 0.46 17.75
CA GLY A 249 -24.07 -0.01 16.69
C GLY A 249 -22.89 0.94 16.43
N TYR A 250 -21.76 0.40 15.97
CA TYR A 250 -20.56 1.17 15.59
C TYR A 250 -20.05 0.68 14.24
N PHE A 251 -19.91 1.60 13.29
CA PHE A 251 -19.21 1.35 12.05
C PHE A 251 -17.88 2.12 12.05
N ALA A 252 -16.78 1.40 12.03
CA ALA A 252 -15.42 1.95 12.03
C ALA A 252 -14.76 1.80 10.66
N VAL A 253 -14.06 2.85 10.22
CA VAL A 253 -13.40 2.89 8.91
C VAL A 253 -12.22 1.93 8.77
N ASN A 254 -11.73 1.35 9.84
CA ASN A 254 -10.73 0.28 9.82
C ASN A 254 -10.85 -0.63 11.06
N ASP A 255 -10.20 -1.79 10.98
CA ASP A 255 -10.24 -2.79 12.05
C ASP A 255 -9.55 -2.32 13.34
N ASP A 256 -8.47 -1.52 13.25
CA ASP A 256 -7.77 -1.01 14.43
C ASP A 256 -8.67 -0.07 15.25
N THR A 257 -9.42 0.79 14.59
CA THR A 257 -10.45 1.63 15.21
C THR A 257 -11.55 0.77 15.85
N ALA A 258 -12.06 -0.23 15.12
CA ALA A 258 -13.08 -1.15 15.62
C ALA A 258 -12.62 -1.93 16.87
N ILE A 259 -11.36 -2.34 16.91
CA ILE A 259 -10.76 -3.02 18.08
C ILE A 259 -10.65 -2.06 19.28
N GLY A 260 -10.34 -0.77 19.04
CA GLY A 260 -10.36 0.24 20.11
C GLY A 260 -11.75 0.42 20.71
N ILE A 261 -12.79 0.43 19.87
CA ILE A 261 -14.19 0.45 20.33
C ILE A 261 -14.51 -0.81 21.13
N LEU A 262 -14.20 -2.01 20.59
CA LEU A 262 -14.44 -3.30 21.26
C LEU A 262 -13.76 -3.35 22.63
N TYR A 263 -12.49 -2.96 22.69
CA TYR A 263 -11.73 -2.91 23.94
C TYR A 263 -12.42 -2.02 24.98
N THR A 264 -12.81 -0.81 24.61
CA THR A 264 -13.44 0.15 25.50
C THR A 264 -14.81 -0.35 26.00
N LEU A 265 -15.66 -0.87 25.11
CA LEU A 265 -16.99 -1.38 25.47
C LEU A 265 -16.88 -2.56 26.43
N LYS A 266 -15.98 -3.53 26.19
CA LYS A 266 -15.79 -4.68 27.09
C LYS A 266 -15.30 -4.26 28.47
N HIS A 267 -14.37 -3.28 28.56
CA HIS A 267 -13.89 -2.76 29.83
C HIS A 267 -14.97 -2.01 30.63
N ALA A 268 -15.94 -1.45 29.92
CA ALA A 268 -17.12 -0.84 30.54
C ALA A 268 -18.25 -1.85 30.85
N GLY A 269 -17.99 -3.16 30.69
CA GLY A 269 -18.95 -4.21 31.01
C GLY A 269 -20.07 -4.42 29.98
N LYS A 270 -19.95 -3.82 28.77
CA LYS A 270 -20.91 -4.04 27.68
C LYS A 270 -20.64 -5.38 26.99
N ARG A 271 -21.70 -6.12 26.72
CA ARG A 271 -21.63 -7.38 25.96
C ARG A 271 -21.69 -7.07 24.46
N VAL A 272 -20.76 -7.64 23.71
CA VAL A 272 -20.73 -7.56 22.26
C VAL A 272 -20.87 -8.99 21.73
N PRO A 273 -21.91 -9.29 20.94
CA PRO A 273 -22.81 -8.39 20.22
C PRO A 273 -24.15 -8.07 20.92
N GLU A 274 -24.43 -8.58 22.13
CA GLU A 274 -25.78 -8.56 22.72
C GLU A 274 -26.27 -7.15 23.00
N ASP A 275 -25.45 -6.29 23.64
CA ASP A 275 -25.80 -4.94 24.03
C ASP A 275 -25.41 -3.92 22.93
N VAL A 276 -24.30 -4.17 22.21
CA VAL A 276 -23.74 -3.28 21.19
C VAL A 276 -23.08 -4.10 20.08
N GLN A 277 -23.28 -3.69 18.83
CA GLN A 277 -22.68 -4.35 17.68
C GLN A 277 -21.59 -3.50 17.03
N ILE A 278 -20.56 -4.14 16.45
CA ILE A 278 -19.41 -3.45 15.85
C ILE A 278 -19.10 -4.06 14.49
N CYS A 279 -18.91 -3.20 13.49
CA CYS A 279 -18.39 -3.58 12.17
C CYS A 279 -17.15 -2.73 11.83
N GLY A 280 -16.05 -3.39 11.45
CA GLY A 280 -14.82 -2.79 10.98
C GLY A 280 -14.72 -2.73 9.45
N PHE A 281 -13.51 -2.40 8.98
CA PHE A 281 -13.18 -2.35 7.56
C PHE A 281 -11.69 -2.73 7.39
N THR A 282 -11.38 -3.73 6.62
CA THR A 282 -10.07 -4.26 6.20
C THR A 282 -10.03 -5.78 6.12
N ASN A 283 -10.55 -6.48 7.14
CA ASN A 283 -10.40 -7.92 7.37
C ASN A 283 -8.92 -8.31 7.58
N GLY A 284 -8.25 -7.59 8.49
CA GLY A 284 -6.87 -7.87 8.87
C GLY A 284 -6.75 -9.02 9.87
N GLN A 285 -5.52 -9.45 10.15
CA GLN A 285 -5.23 -10.53 11.11
C GLN A 285 -5.79 -10.23 12.52
N ARG A 286 -5.84 -8.98 12.93
CA ARG A 286 -6.40 -8.59 14.22
C ARG A 286 -7.91 -8.84 14.32
N ALA A 287 -8.62 -8.82 13.21
CA ALA A 287 -10.06 -9.10 13.19
C ALA A 287 -10.42 -10.52 13.62
N VAL A 288 -9.51 -11.47 13.43
CA VAL A 288 -9.67 -12.88 13.86
C VAL A 288 -8.96 -13.19 15.18
N ALA A 289 -8.11 -12.27 15.67
CA ALA A 289 -7.37 -12.42 16.91
C ALA A 289 -8.04 -11.77 18.13
N CYS A 290 -9.12 -11.00 17.92
CA CYS A 290 -9.93 -10.43 19.01
C CYS A 290 -11.08 -11.36 19.41
N ASP A 291 -11.60 -11.14 20.61
CA ASP A 291 -12.75 -11.89 21.15
C ASP A 291 -13.84 -10.92 21.63
N PRO A 292 -15.05 -11.04 21.06
CA PRO A 292 -15.45 -11.83 19.89
C PRO A 292 -14.73 -11.40 18.59
N MET A 293 -14.58 -12.33 17.63
CA MET A 293 -13.98 -12.03 16.33
C MET A 293 -14.78 -10.94 15.60
N LEU A 294 -14.08 -10.00 14.97
CA LEU A 294 -14.63 -8.79 14.37
C LEU A 294 -15.35 -9.06 13.02
N THR A 295 -16.61 -8.67 12.94
CA THR A 295 -17.29 -8.46 11.67
C THR A 295 -16.69 -7.28 10.95
N THR A 296 -16.31 -7.44 9.68
CA THR A 296 -15.54 -6.42 8.95
C THR A 296 -15.72 -6.53 7.44
N VAL A 297 -15.44 -5.45 6.73
CA VAL A 297 -15.42 -5.44 5.26
C VAL A 297 -14.03 -5.81 4.75
N GLU A 298 -13.93 -6.88 3.98
CA GLU A 298 -12.68 -7.31 3.36
C GLU A 298 -12.34 -6.46 2.14
N GLN A 299 -11.15 -5.82 2.14
CA GLN A 299 -10.68 -4.96 1.05
C GLN A 299 -9.87 -5.71 -0.02
N ARG A 300 -9.46 -6.96 0.23
CA ARG A 300 -8.63 -7.77 -0.67
C ARG A 300 -7.35 -7.06 -1.11
N GLY A 301 -6.56 -6.59 -0.14
CA GLY A 301 -5.35 -5.80 -0.39
C GLY A 301 -4.38 -6.47 -1.36
N HIS A 302 -4.15 -7.78 -1.26
CA HIS A 302 -3.32 -8.54 -2.19
C HIS A 302 -3.76 -8.31 -3.65
N ARG A 303 -5.08 -8.40 -3.93
CA ARG A 303 -5.62 -8.17 -5.28
C ARG A 303 -5.42 -6.73 -5.75
N VAL A 304 -5.53 -5.75 -4.86
CA VAL A 304 -5.23 -4.34 -5.17
C VAL A 304 -3.77 -4.19 -5.62
N GLY A 305 -2.85 -4.83 -4.91
CA GLY A 305 -1.42 -4.83 -5.26
C GLY A 305 -1.13 -5.50 -6.60
N GLU A 306 -1.73 -6.66 -6.85
CA GLU A 306 -1.63 -7.41 -8.11
C GLU A 306 -2.12 -6.57 -9.30
N GLU A 307 -3.28 -5.92 -9.18
CA GLU A 307 -3.84 -5.06 -10.23
C GLU A 307 -2.98 -3.82 -10.48
N ALA A 308 -2.46 -3.19 -9.41
CA ALA A 308 -1.61 -2.00 -9.54
C ALA A 308 -0.28 -2.32 -10.23
N ALA A 309 0.37 -3.42 -9.83
CA ALA A 309 1.61 -3.88 -10.45
C ALA A 309 1.39 -4.28 -11.92
N THR A 310 0.29 -4.96 -12.23
CA THR A 310 -0.06 -5.35 -13.60
C THR A 310 -0.21 -4.12 -14.50
N ILE A 311 -1.01 -3.12 -14.09
CA ILE A 311 -1.18 -1.88 -14.88
C ILE A 311 0.17 -1.20 -15.11
N LEU A 312 0.99 -1.08 -14.06
CA LEU A 312 2.27 -0.39 -14.16
C LEU A 312 3.21 -1.10 -15.13
N MET A 313 3.37 -2.42 -14.98
CA MET A 313 4.28 -3.19 -15.82
C MET A 313 3.81 -3.27 -17.28
N ASP A 314 2.50 -3.33 -17.54
CA ASP A 314 1.96 -3.26 -18.90
C ASP A 314 2.34 -1.96 -19.59
N LYS A 315 2.38 -0.84 -18.86
CA LYS A 315 2.87 0.45 -19.39
C LYS A 315 4.39 0.43 -19.62
N VAL A 316 5.16 -0.07 -18.66
CA VAL A 316 6.63 -0.15 -18.75
C VAL A 316 7.08 -1.05 -19.91
N GLU A 317 6.36 -2.12 -20.19
CA GLU A 317 6.65 -3.07 -21.26
C GLU A 317 6.05 -2.67 -22.62
N GLY A 318 5.32 -1.55 -22.68
CA GLY A 318 4.66 -1.07 -23.90
C GLY A 318 3.45 -1.89 -24.33
N LEU A 319 2.92 -2.74 -23.46
CA LEU A 319 1.69 -3.52 -23.68
C LEU A 319 0.42 -2.65 -23.54
N SER A 320 0.54 -1.54 -22.83
CA SER A 320 -0.50 -0.52 -22.70
C SER A 320 0.11 0.86 -22.94
N PRO A 321 -0.57 1.78 -23.69
CA PRO A 321 -0.07 3.12 -23.91
C PRO A 321 0.16 3.88 -22.61
N PHE A 322 1.22 4.69 -22.56
CA PHE A 322 1.56 5.50 -21.37
C PHE A 322 0.41 6.44 -20.98
N GLU A 323 -0.22 7.07 -21.94
CA GLU A 323 -1.29 8.05 -21.77
C GLU A 323 -2.63 7.41 -21.38
N LYS A 324 -2.80 6.11 -21.57
CA LYS A 324 -4.03 5.41 -21.21
C LYS A 324 -4.19 5.37 -19.70
N ILE A 325 -5.17 6.09 -19.17
CA ILE A 325 -5.51 6.07 -17.74
C ILE A 325 -6.51 4.96 -17.49
N GLU A 326 -6.12 4.01 -16.62
CA GLU A 326 -6.98 2.91 -16.18
C GLU A 326 -7.46 3.16 -14.76
N LYS A 327 -8.76 2.92 -14.52
CA LYS A 327 -9.33 2.82 -13.17
C LYS A 327 -9.83 1.40 -12.97
N ARG A 328 -9.24 0.68 -12.02
CA ARG A 328 -9.72 -0.64 -11.60
C ARG A 328 -10.33 -0.55 -10.21
N VAL A 329 -11.45 -1.24 -10.02
CA VAL A 329 -12.17 -1.27 -8.75
C VAL A 329 -12.22 -2.72 -8.26
N VAL A 330 -11.58 -2.98 -7.13
CA VAL A 330 -11.60 -4.30 -6.47
C VAL A 330 -12.83 -4.34 -5.56
N ARG A 331 -13.69 -5.34 -5.76
CA ARG A 331 -14.92 -5.50 -4.99
C ARG A 331 -14.62 -5.90 -3.55
N THR A 332 -15.24 -5.22 -2.62
CA THR A 332 -15.23 -5.55 -1.20
C THR A 332 -16.21 -6.69 -0.87
N ARG A 333 -16.07 -7.30 0.30
CA ARG A 333 -16.97 -8.33 0.82
C ARG A 333 -17.16 -8.16 2.32
N LEU A 334 -18.39 -8.15 2.79
CA LEU A 334 -18.68 -8.21 4.22
C LEU A 334 -18.36 -9.63 4.74
N VAL A 335 -17.62 -9.70 5.83
CA VAL A 335 -17.27 -10.93 6.54
C VAL A 335 -17.88 -10.86 7.94
N VAL A 336 -18.99 -11.56 8.11
CA VAL A 336 -19.73 -11.60 9.38
C VAL A 336 -19.04 -12.52 10.38
N ARG A 337 -18.90 -12.04 11.62
CA ARG A 337 -18.32 -12.76 12.76
C ARG A 337 -19.05 -12.42 14.07
N GLY A 338 -18.37 -12.65 15.20
CA GLY A 338 -18.97 -12.58 16.54
C GLY A 338 -19.27 -11.18 17.09
N THR A 339 -18.85 -10.08 16.46
CA THR A 339 -19.17 -8.71 16.95
C THR A 339 -20.52 -8.19 16.44
N THR A 340 -21.26 -8.99 15.67
CA THR A 340 -22.63 -8.71 15.21
C THR A 340 -23.51 -9.94 15.39
N LYS A 341 -24.84 -9.73 15.39
CA LYS A 341 -25.85 -10.81 15.50
C LYS A 341 -26.10 -11.49 14.18
#